data_5eea587672653dd069683dae06218795
#
_entry.id   5eea587672653dd069683dae06218795
#
_cell.length_a   1.000
_cell.length_b   1.000
_cell.length_c   1.000
_cell.angle_alpha   90.00
_cell.angle_beta   90.00
_cell.angle_gamma   90.00
#
_symmetry.space_group_name_H-M   'P 1'
#
loop_
_entity.id
_entity.type
_entity.pdbx_description
1 polymer ?
#
loop_
_entity_poly.entity_id
_entity_poly.type
_entity_poly.pdbx_seq_one_letter_code
_entity_poly.pdbx_strand_id
1 'polypeptide(L)'
;EKTIGLFDVLNMIEGQKLPWDKLDDGYKKAYSQFMINRFVSSQPLYCPIVAELSCQQLTDEQHYLILCNVVAGNRKHWFNYKAYKKEKVEKDLDELIFACCKEYEIGRREAKMYINNLEETVKDQLRAKWAESYNYERGNK
;
A
#
# COMPACT_ATOMS: atom_id res chain seq x y z
N GLU A 1 -7.06 -0.94 -29.82
CA GLU A 1 -7.96 -1.52 -28.81
C GLU A 1 -7.51 -1.05 -27.43
N LYS A 2 -8.42 -0.43 -26.69
CA LYS A 2 -8.08 0.04 -25.34
C LYS A 2 -8.02 -1.19 -24.41
N THR A 3 -6.85 -1.50 -23.90
CA THR A 3 -6.69 -2.59 -22.93
C THR A 3 -7.40 -2.22 -21.63
N ILE A 4 -8.40 -3.02 -21.24
CA ILE A 4 -9.13 -2.85 -19.99
C ILE A 4 -8.22 -3.27 -18.84
N GLY A 5 -8.04 -2.37 -17.87
CA GLY A 5 -7.20 -2.60 -16.69
C GLY A 5 -7.99 -2.63 -15.39
N LEU A 6 -7.28 -2.87 -14.29
CA LEU A 6 -7.86 -2.93 -12.94
C LEU A 6 -8.64 -1.65 -12.57
N PHE A 7 -8.15 -0.48 -12.98
CA PHE A 7 -8.83 0.79 -12.69
C PHE A 7 -10.16 0.95 -13.43
N ASP A 8 -10.28 0.36 -14.63
CA ASP A 8 -11.55 0.36 -15.35
C ASP A 8 -12.57 -0.51 -14.61
N VAL A 9 -12.13 -1.63 -14.01
CA VAL A 9 -12.97 -2.49 -13.14
C VAL A 9 -13.41 -1.73 -11.90
N LEU A 10 -12.52 -1.01 -11.22
CA LEU A 10 -12.86 -0.20 -10.05
C LEU A 10 -13.87 0.91 -10.39
N ASN A 11 -13.67 1.59 -11.52
CA ASN A 11 -14.61 2.60 -12.01
C ASN A 11 -15.99 2.00 -12.35
N MET A 12 -16.01 0.75 -12.82
CA MET A 12 -17.28 0.03 -13.08
C MET A 12 -18.02 -0.27 -11.77
N ILE A 13 -17.32 -0.72 -10.72
CA ILE A 13 -17.89 -0.99 -9.39
C ILE A 13 -18.43 0.29 -8.75
N GLU A 14 -17.74 1.42 -8.91
CA GLU A 14 -18.14 2.71 -8.33
C GLU A 14 -19.25 3.41 -9.11
N GLY A 15 -19.22 3.29 -10.42
CA GLY A 15 -20.06 4.06 -11.34
C GLY A 15 -21.22 3.31 -11.92
N GLN A 16 -21.00 2.68 -13.06
CA GLN A 16 -22.08 2.11 -13.88
C GLN A 16 -22.72 0.88 -13.28
N LYS A 17 -21.97 0.08 -12.52
CA LYS A 17 -22.48 -1.13 -11.83
C LYS A 17 -23.23 -2.07 -12.76
N LEU A 18 -22.72 -2.28 -13.97
CA LEU A 18 -23.34 -3.16 -14.92
C LEU A 18 -23.43 -4.59 -14.35
N PRO A 19 -24.49 -5.34 -14.66
CA PRO A 19 -24.57 -6.74 -14.29
C PRO A 19 -23.39 -7.54 -14.84
N TRP A 20 -22.90 -8.53 -14.08
CA TRP A 20 -21.75 -9.34 -14.45
C TRP A 20 -21.86 -9.97 -15.85
N ASP A 21 -23.05 -10.43 -16.22
CA ASP A 21 -23.33 -11.04 -17.52
C ASP A 21 -23.14 -10.07 -18.70
N LYS A 22 -23.32 -8.76 -18.43
CA LYS A 22 -23.20 -7.69 -19.43
C LYS A 22 -21.79 -7.08 -19.47
N LEU A 23 -20.89 -7.53 -18.60
CA LEU A 23 -19.50 -7.10 -18.64
C LEU A 23 -18.77 -7.75 -19.82
N ASP A 24 -17.99 -6.96 -20.53
CA ASP A 24 -17.07 -7.43 -21.54
C ASP A 24 -16.03 -8.39 -20.94
N ASP A 25 -15.58 -9.36 -21.70
CA ASP A 25 -14.56 -10.33 -21.31
C ASP A 25 -13.25 -9.66 -20.85
N GLY A 26 -12.95 -8.46 -21.34
CA GLY A 26 -11.83 -7.66 -20.89
C GLY A 26 -11.91 -7.31 -19.40
N TYR A 27 -13.10 -6.93 -18.90
CA TYR A 27 -13.31 -6.66 -17.47
C TYR A 27 -13.17 -7.92 -16.63
N LYS A 28 -13.73 -9.04 -17.09
CA LYS A 28 -13.64 -10.33 -16.39
C LYS A 28 -12.20 -10.83 -16.27
N LYS A 29 -11.41 -10.66 -17.34
CA LYS A 29 -9.97 -11.01 -17.33
C LYS A 29 -9.12 -10.08 -16.46
N ALA A 30 -9.47 -8.80 -16.38
CA ALA A 30 -8.78 -7.82 -15.55
C ALA A 30 -9.20 -7.89 -14.08
N TYR A 31 -10.22 -8.67 -13.74
CA TYR A 31 -10.75 -8.79 -12.39
C TYR A 31 -9.78 -9.53 -11.47
N SER A 32 -9.44 -8.92 -10.36
CA SER A 32 -8.58 -9.52 -9.33
C SER A 32 -9.13 -9.16 -7.95
N GLN A 33 -9.75 -10.14 -7.29
CA GLN A 33 -10.35 -9.95 -5.95
C GLN A 33 -9.35 -9.36 -4.96
N PHE A 34 -8.13 -9.88 -4.94
CA PHE A 34 -7.07 -9.39 -4.05
C PHE A 34 -6.76 -7.91 -4.27
N MET A 35 -6.54 -7.52 -5.52
CA MET A 35 -6.20 -6.12 -5.84
C MET A 35 -7.37 -5.19 -5.59
N ILE A 36 -8.59 -5.60 -5.95
CA ILE A 36 -9.80 -4.82 -5.71
C ILE A 36 -10.02 -4.62 -4.21
N ASN A 37 -9.93 -5.67 -3.41
CA ASN A 37 -10.00 -5.59 -1.95
C ASN A 37 -8.99 -4.61 -1.38
N ARG A 38 -7.75 -4.66 -1.87
CA ARG A 38 -6.70 -3.74 -1.44
C ARG A 38 -7.04 -2.28 -1.71
N PHE A 39 -7.60 -1.97 -2.88
CA PHE A 39 -7.99 -0.60 -3.22
C PHE A 39 -9.24 -0.14 -2.45
N VAL A 40 -10.26 -0.99 -2.35
CA VAL A 40 -11.48 -0.68 -1.63
C VAL A 40 -11.20 -0.46 -0.14
N SER A 41 -10.31 -1.25 0.47
CA SER A 41 -9.89 -1.08 1.88
C SER A 41 -9.10 0.20 2.15
N SER A 42 -8.67 0.94 1.11
CA SER A 42 -8.09 2.28 1.31
C SER A 42 -9.09 3.28 1.90
N GLN A 43 -10.38 2.99 1.78
CA GLN A 43 -11.45 3.74 2.45
C GLN A 43 -11.82 3.03 3.75
N PRO A 44 -11.62 3.67 4.93
CA PRO A 44 -11.90 3.05 6.22
C PRO A 44 -13.32 2.52 6.38
N LEU A 45 -14.28 3.16 5.71
CA LEU A 45 -15.69 2.75 5.72
C LEU A 45 -15.90 1.32 5.20
N TYR A 46 -15.09 0.88 4.25
CA TYR A 46 -15.21 -0.43 3.60
C TYR A 46 -14.29 -1.50 4.20
N CYS A 47 -13.40 -1.14 5.13
CA CYS A 47 -12.48 -2.11 5.74
C CYS A 47 -13.19 -3.33 6.35
N PRO A 48 -14.30 -3.20 7.11
CA PRO A 48 -14.98 -4.34 7.70
C PRO A 48 -15.48 -5.33 6.64
N ILE A 49 -16.15 -4.83 5.59
CA ILE A 49 -16.68 -5.70 4.53
C ILE A 49 -15.56 -6.34 3.71
N VAL A 50 -14.48 -5.62 3.45
CA VAL A 50 -13.31 -6.17 2.75
C VAL A 50 -12.64 -7.27 3.57
N ALA A 51 -12.56 -7.14 4.89
CA ALA A 51 -12.05 -8.19 5.77
C ALA A 51 -12.88 -9.47 5.65
N GLU A 52 -14.21 -9.35 5.69
CA GLU A 52 -15.12 -10.50 5.48
C GLU A 52 -14.95 -11.12 4.09
N LEU A 53 -14.94 -10.31 3.03
CA LEU A 53 -14.77 -10.80 1.65
C LEU A 53 -13.43 -11.52 1.46
N SER A 54 -12.38 -11.08 2.14
CA SER A 54 -11.06 -11.69 2.05
C SER A 54 -10.96 -13.07 2.73
N CYS A 55 -11.88 -13.36 3.65
CA CYS A 55 -11.95 -14.64 4.36
C CYS A 55 -12.85 -15.66 3.64
N GLN A 56 -13.64 -15.23 2.67
CA GLN A 56 -14.61 -16.09 1.95
C GLN A 56 -14.00 -16.61 0.64
N GLN A 57 -14.37 -17.83 0.28
CA GLN A 57 -14.09 -18.40 -1.05
C GLN A 57 -15.22 -18.02 -2.01
N LEU A 58 -15.13 -16.83 -2.57
CA LEU A 58 -16.12 -16.31 -3.51
C LEU A 58 -15.65 -16.46 -4.95
N THR A 59 -16.60 -16.63 -5.86
CA THR A 59 -16.33 -16.44 -7.30
C THR A 59 -16.16 -14.95 -7.60
N ASP A 60 -15.51 -14.62 -8.72
CA ASP A 60 -15.34 -13.22 -9.13
C ASP A 60 -16.68 -12.52 -9.33
N GLU A 61 -17.68 -13.21 -9.84
CA GLU A 61 -19.05 -12.72 -9.98
C GLU A 61 -19.70 -12.38 -8.64
N GLN A 62 -19.63 -13.30 -7.67
CA GLN A 62 -20.18 -13.08 -6.33
C GLN A 62 -19.51 -11.90 -5.63
N HIS A 63 -18.18 -11.84 -5.70
CA HIS A 63 -17.40 -10.76 -5.14
C HIS A 63 -17.75 -9.42 -5.77
N TYR A 64 -17.87 -9.37 -7.10
CA TYR A 64 -18.28 -8.18 -7.84
C TYR A 64 -19.68 -7.70 -7.44
N LEU A 65 -20.67 -8.61 -7.39
CA LEU A 65 -22.03 -8.28 -7.01
C LEU A 65 -22.14 -7.70 -5.60
N ILE A 66 -21.42 -8.27 -4.65
CA ILE A 66 -21.37 -7.75 -3.27
C ILE A 66 -20.80 -6.33 -3.26
N LEU A 67 -19.67 -6.10 -3.91
CA LEU A 67 -19.05 -4.77 -3.96
C LEU A 67 -19.93 -3.74 -4.66
N CYS A 68 -20.60 -4.09 -5.75
CA CYS A 68 -21.53 -3.20 -6.43
C CYS A 68 -22.71 -2.76 -5.53
N ASN A 69 -23.13 -3.62 -4.59
CA ASN A 69 -24.18 -3.30 -3.64
C ASN A 69 -23.68 -2.48 -2.44
N VAL A 70 -22.47 -2.72 -1.99
CA VAL A 70 -21.89 -2.09 -0.79
C VAL A 70 -21.26 -0.74 -1.10
N VAL A 71 -20.52 -0.63 -2.20
CA VAL A 71 -19.87 0.61 -2.60
C VAL A 71 -20.92 1.61 -3.06
N ALA A 72 -20.99 2.76 -2.39
CA ALA A 72 -21.96 3.80 -2.72
C ALA A 72 -21.70 4.34 -4.14
N GLY A 73 -22.72 4.27 -5.00
CA GLY A 73 -22.71 4.92 -6.32
C GLY A 73 -22.72 6.45 -6.19
N ASN A 74 -22.24 7.14 -7.23
CA ASN A 74 -22.25 8.60 -7.37
C ASN A 74 -21.28 9.41 -6.48
N ARG A 75 -20.45 8.78 -5.68
CA ARG A 75 -19.30 9.46 -5.08
C ARG A 75 -18.04 8.89 -5.73
N LYS A 76 -17.24 9.75 -6.36
CA LYS A 76 -15.89 9.39 -6.75
C LYS A 76 -15.10 9.12 -5.46
N HIS A 77 -15.14 7.89 -5.01
CA HIS A 77 -14.25 7.44 -3.97
C HIS A 77 -12.84 7.42 -4.58
N TRP A 78 -12.00 8.40 -4.22
CA TRP A 78 -10.59 8.29 -4.50
C TRP A 78 -10.04 7.15 -3.68
N PHE A 79 -9.93 5.98 -4.30
CA PHE A 79 -9.12 4.92 -3.73
C PHE A 79 -7.68 5.39 -3.74
N ASN A 80 -7.22 5.86 -2.60
CA ASN A 80 -5.90 6.45 -2.48
C ASN A 80 -4.83 5.37 -2.43
N TYR A 81 -4.44 4.85 -3.62
CA TYR A 81 -3.32 3.91 -3.71
C TYR A 81 -1.99 4.50 -3.19
N LYS A 82 -1.89 5.84 -3.03
CA LYS A 82 -0.74 6.49 -2.41
C LYS A 82 -0.61 6.17 -0.92
N ALA A 83 -1.71 5.80 -0.25
CA ALA A 83 -1.67 5.35 1.14
C ALA A 83 -0.79 4.12 1.35
N TYR A 84 -0.54 3.33 0.30
CA TYR A 84 0.34 2.16 0.34
C TYR A 84 1.78 2.47 -0.08
N LYS A 85 2.10 3.69 -0.49
CA LYS A 85 3.49 4.08 -0.72
C LYS A 85 4.19 4.13 0.63
N LYS A 86 5.35 3.49 0.70
CA LYS A 86 6.24 3.65 1.85
C LYS A 86 6.45 5.15 2.09
N GLU A 87 6.26 5.61 3.32
CA GLU A 87 6.62 6.96 3.72
C GLU A 87 8.05 7.22 3.26
N LYS A 88 8.26 8.36 2.61
CA LYS A 88 9.62 8.82 2.33
C LYS A 88 10.25 9.12 3.69
N VAL A 89 11.11 8.24 4.12
CA VAL A 89 11.93 8.50 5.29
C VAL A 89 12.82 9.68 4.96
N GLU A 90 12.82 10.72 5.79
CA GLU A 90 13.72 11.85 5.63
C GLU A 90 15.16 11.33 5.57
N LYS A 91 15.99 11.95 4.73
CA LYS A 91 17.36 11.47 4.48
C LYS A 91 18.14 11.35 5.79
N ASP A 92 18.04 12.34 6.66
CA ASP A 92 18.74 12.38 7.94
C ASP A 92 18.31 11.24 8.88
N LEU A 93 17.02 10.89 8.86
CA LEU A 93 16.49 9.77 9.61
C LEU A 93 16.96 8.43 9.04
N ASP A 94 17.06 8.31 7.71
CA ASP A 94 17.54 7.08 7.07
C ASP A 94 19.03 6.83 7.34
N GLU A 95 19.86 7.88 7.36
CA GLU A 95 21.27 7.83 7.76
C GLU A 95 21.41 7.35 9.21
N LEU A 96 20.61 7.89 10.10
CA LEU A 96 20.63 7.52 11.52
C LEU A 96 20.16 6.08 11.74
N ILE A 97 19.10 5.64 11.04
CA ILE A 97 18.63 4.26 11.07
C ILE A 97 19.75 3.32 10.60
N PHE A 98 20.43 3.67 9.51
CA PHE A 98 21.54 2.89 8.99
C PHE A 98 22.68 2.79 10.02
N ALA A 99 23.09 3.92 10.60
CA ALA A 99 24.13 3.98 11.62
C ALA A 99 23.79 3.12 12.85
N CYS A 100 22.55 3.19 13.34
CA CYS A 100 22.09 2.35 14.46
C CYS A 100 22.10 0.87 14.09
N CYS A 101 21.65 0.49 12.90
CA CYS A 101 21.68 -0.91 12.47
C CYS A 101 23.12 -1.47 12.42
N LYS A 102 24.09 -0.68 11.96
CA LYS A 102 25.50 -1.09 11.87
C LYS A 102 26.18 -1.13 13.24
N GLU A 103 25.91 -0.13 14.09
CA GLU A 103 26.56 -0.03 15.40
C GLU A 103 26.09 -1.09 16.38
N TYR A 104 24.79 -1.35 16.42
CA TYR A 104 24.17 -2.23 17.39
C TYR A 104 23.78 -3.60 16.84
N GLU A 105 24.07 -3.86 15.56
CA GLU A 105 23.75 -5.12 14.86
C GLU A 105 22.24 -5.47 14.92
N ILE A 106 21.38 -4.46 14.87
CA ILE A 106 19.92 -4.58 14.99
C ILE A 106 19.19 -4.35 13.66
N GLY A 107 17.96 -4.82 13.59
CA GLY A 107 17.09 -4.61 12.43
C GLY A 107 16.59 -3.16 12.30
N ARG A 108 16.24 -2.72 11.08
CA ARG A 108 15.71 -1.35 10.81
C ARG A 108 14.49 -0.98 11.65
N ARG A 109 13.60 -1.95 11.94
CA ARG A 109 12.42 -1.72 12.77
C ARG A 109 12.80 -1.40 14.20
N GLU A 110 13.74 -2.15 14.73
CA GLU A 110 14.27 -1.98 16.08
C GLU A 110 15.07 -0.69 16.21
N ALA A 111 15.94 -0.38 15.22
CA ALA A 111 16.66 0.88 15.15
C ALA A 111 15.74 2.10 15.26
N LYS A 112 14.59 2.09 14.57
CA LYS A 112 13.59 3.18 14.66
C LYS A 112 13.04 3.37 16.07
N MET A 113 12.90 2.30 16.85
CA MET A 113 12.44 2.40 18.24
C MET A 113 13.52 2.99 19.14
N TYR A 114 14.78 2.60 18.94
CA TYR A 114 15.90 3.12 19.75
C TYR A 114 16.21 4.59 19.48
N ILE A 115 16.13 5.04 18.23
CA ILE A 115 16.42 6.43 17.83
C ILE A 115 15.62 7.44 18.64
N ASN A 116 14.36 7.14 18.95
CA ASN A 116 13.50 8.05 19.72
C ASN A 116 14.00 8.26 21.16
N ASN A 117 14.79 7.33 21.68
CA ASN A 117 15.30 7.36 23.05
C ASN A 117 16.79 7.75 23.14
N LEU A 118 17.47 7.94 22.00
CA LEU A 118 18.86 8.37 21.99
C LEU A 118 18.99 9.88 22.17
N GLU A 119 20.01 10.29 22.95
CA GLU A 119 20.39 11.70 23.07
C GLU A 119 20.95 12.24 21.75
N GLU A 120 20.77 13.52 21.49
CA GLU A 120 21.24 14.15 20.23
C GLU A 120 22.76 14.04 20.04
N THR A 121 23.53 14.14 21.11
CA THR A 121 24.99 13.95 21.07
C THR A 121 25.39 12.57 20.57
N VAL A 122 24.67 11.52 20.95
CA VAL A 122 24.91 10.15 20.52
C VAL A 122 24.48 9.98 19.06
N LYS A 123 23.37 10.60 18.64
CA LYS A 123 22.92 10.58 17.25
C LYS A 123 23.95 11.21 16.32
N ASP A 124 24.54 12.34 16.71
CA ASP A 124 25.57 13.03 15.92
C ASP A 124 26.86 12.21 15.83
N GLN A 125 27.26 11.55 16.89
CA GLN A 125 28.42 10.64 16.87
C GLN A 125 28.19 9.45 15.95
N LEU A 126 27.00 8.86 15.99
CA LEU A 126 26.62 7.74 15.11
C LEU A 126 26.62 8.15 13.64
N ARG A 127 26.05 9.32 13.31
CA ARG A 127 26.07 9.86 11.95
C ARG A 127 27.50 10.07 11.47
N ALA A 128 28.33 10.74 12.26
CA ALA A 128 29.72 11.01 11.89
C ALA A 128 30.51 9.71 11.66
N LYS A 129 30.33 8.72 12.53
CA LYS A 129 31.03 7.44 12.44
C LYS A 129 30.68 6.65 11.17
N TRP A 130 29.41 6.67 10.74
CA TRP A 130 28.92 5.82 9.66
C TRP A 130 28.63 6.55 8.34
N ALA A 131 28.90 7.87 8.24
CA ALA A 131 28.61 8.70 7.08
C ALA A 131 29.24 8.18 5.77
N GLU A 132 30.51 7.80 5.82
CA GLU A 132 31.23 7.29 4.63
C GLU A 132 30.64 5.97 4.15
N SER A 133 30.36 5.05 5.07
CA SER A 133 29.76 3.74 4.75
C SER A 133 28.36 3.89 4.18
N TYR A 134 27.56 4.82 4.69
CA TYR A 134 26.23 5.12 4.18
C TYR A 134 26.28 5.64 2.74
N ASN A 135 27.17 6.60 2.46
CA ASN A 135 27.34 7.16 1.13
C ASN A 135 27.86 6.12 0.13
N TYR A 136 28.76 5.24 0.54
CA TYR A 136 29.29 4.16 -0.29
C TYR A 136 28.18 3.16 -0.69
N GLU A 137 27.37 2.69 0.27
CA GLU A 137 26.28 1.73 -0.02
C GLU A 137 25.15 2.34 -0.88
N ARG A 138 24.95 3.66 -0.83
CA ARG A 138 23.95 4.35 -1.67
C ARG A 138 24.48 4.78 -3.03
N GLY A 139 25.78 5.06 -3.16
CA GLY A 139 26.40 5.43 -4.43
C GLY A 139 26.51 4.26 -5.42
N ASN A 140 26.39 3.03 -4.94
CA ASN A 140 26.45 1.80 -5.73
C ASN A 140 25.06 1.24 -6.10
N LYS A 141 24.00 1.97 -5.88
CA LYS A 141 22.62 1.66 -6.31
C LYS A 141 22.15 2.67 -7.34
#